data_16afedea203ad51b7cb128e94ce90c8d
#
_entry.id   16afedea203ad51b7cb128e94ce90c8d
#
_cell.length_a   1.000
_cell.length_b   1.000
_cell.length_c   1.000
_cell.angle_alpha   90.00
_cell.angle_beta   90.00
_cell.angle_gamma   90.00
#
_symmetry.space_group_name_H-M   'P 1'
#
loop_
_entity.id
_entity.type
_entity.pdbx_description
1 polymer ?
#
loop_
_entity_poly.entity_id
_entity_poly.type
_entity_poly.pdbx_seq_one_letter_code
_entity_poly.pdbx_strand_id
1 'polypeptide(L)'
;MNIITKKINSTLIFYDKDIEINIEELFSSNAFHTHEKKNVEWINGNKWVKKHYFRKGMMSFLNDKYLYRNLKNTRSYREFEILNYLYKHGFNTCKPIIGWVTYSGAIYRANLVTETIQARTLKHLLDLLATGLGVVPMDTFNSHFVKHERPALFKKIGIYVAEMHKLNVFHGDLNVNNIMVSGERNKNERVEQKIWIIDFDKSKKIPFALEESKRVSNIDRFERSLRKTHHFDHTSFMAFLEGYQSRIKD
;
A
#
# COMPACT_ATOMS: atom_id res chain seq x y z
N MET A 1 -14.16 13.67 -4.27
CA MET A 1 -14.18 12.19 -4.30
C MET A 1 -15.61 11.72 -4.53
N ASN A 2 -15.84 10.94 -5.55
CA ASN A 2 -17.18 10.48 -5.92
C ASN A 2 -17.30 8.96 -5.64
N ILE A 3 -17.27 8.60 -4.35
CA ILE A 3 -17.46 7.21 -3.95
C ILE A 3 -18.96 6.91 -3.98
N ILE A 4 -19.35 5.94 -4.79
CA ILE A 4 -20.70 5.38 -4.86
C ILE A 4 -20.80 4.23 -3.87
N THR A 5 -21.94 4.11 -3.22
CA THR A 5 -22.28 2.99 -2.34
C THR A 5 -23.54 2.32 -2.83
N LYS A 6 -23.50 1.00 -3.02
CA LYS A 6 -24.68 0.15 -3.29
C LYS A 6 -24.87 -0.83 -2.15
N LYS A 7 -26.13 -1.16 -1.88
CA LYS A 7 -26.51 -2.18 -0.89
C LYS A 7 -27.11 -3.39 -1.60
N ILE A 8 -26.55 -4.56 -1.34
CA ILE A 8 -27.09 -5.86 -1.79
C ILE A 8 -27.23 -6.73 -0.54
N ASN A 9 -28.45 -7.01 -0.13
CA ASN A 9 -28.75 -7.74 1.11
C ASN A 9 -28.04 -7.12 2.33
N SER A 10 -27.21 -7.89 3.03
CA SER A 10 -26.41 -7.46 4.18
C SER A 10 -25.03 -6.91 3.79
N THR A 11 -24.78 -6.67 2.50
CA THR A 11 -23.49 -6.19 2.00
C THR A 11 -23.59 -4.76 1.48
N LEU A 12 -22.73 -3.89 1.96
CA LEU A 12 -22.51 -2.55 1.43
C LEU A 12 -21.25 -2.56 0.59
N ILE A 13 -21.41 -2.24 -0.69
CA ILE A 13 -20.34 -2.21 -1.71
C ILE A 13 -20.04 -0.75 -1.99
N PHE A 14 -18.77 -0.41 -2.14
CA PHE A 14 -18.33 0.94 -2.47
C PHE A 14 -17.20 0.93 -3.50
N TYR A 15 -17.24 1.89 -4.40
CA TYR A 15 -16.29 2.06 -5.50
C TYR A 15 -16.27 3.51 -5.97
N ASP A 16 -15.25 3.89 -6.73
CA ASP A 16 -15.24 5.22 -7.36
C ASP A 16 -16.13 5.20 -8.61
N LYS A 17 -16.93 6.24 -8.79
CA LYS A 17 -17.87 6.33 -9.93
C LYS A 17 -17.15 6.32 -11.29
N ASP A 18 -15.87 6.72 -11.32
CA ASP A 18 -15.07 6.80 -12.55
C ASP A 18 -14.52 5.40 -12.95
N ILE A 19 -14.86 4.35 -12.20
CA ILE A 19 -14.50 2.96 -12.51
C ILE A 19 -15.65 2.32 -13.28
N GLU A 20 -15.39 1.99 -14.54
CA GLU A 20 -16.32 1.23 -15.40
C GLU A 20 -16.22 -0.26 -15.06
N ILE A 21 -17.02 -0.72 -14.10
CA ILE A 21 -17.10 -2.14 -13.73
C ILE A 21 -18.57 -2.51 -13.59
N ASN A 22 -18.96 -3.63 -14.22
CA ASN A 22 -20.25 -4.25 -13.95
C ASN A 22 -20.20 -4.95 -12.59
N ILE A 23 -20.68 -4.24 -11.57
CA ILE A 23 -20.61 -4.70 -10.16
C ILE A 23 -21.52 -5.91 -9.92
N GLU A 24 -22.64 -6.01 -10.62
CA GLU A 24 -23.55 -7.14 -10.48
C GLU A 24 -22.93 -8.42 -11.04
N GLU A 25 -22.26 -8.33 -12.16
CA GLU A 25 -21.49 -9.43 -12.74
C GLU A 25 -20.34 -9.87 -11.83
N LEU A 26 -19.58 -8.91 -11.29
CA LEU A 26 -18.51 -9.18 -10.34
C LEU A 26 -18.99 -9.91 -9.09
N PHE A 27 -20.11 -9.46 -8.50
CA PHE A 27 -20.66 -10.10 -7.29
C PHE A 27 -21.40 -11.40 -7.57
N SER A 28 -21.84 -11.65 -8.80
CA SER A 28 -22.37 -12.92 -9.25
C SER A 28 -21.26 -13.95 -9.53
N SER A 29 -20.04 -13.51 -9.75
CA SER A 29 -18.91 -14.40 -10.00
C SER A 29 -18.42 -15.02 -8.69
N ASN A 30 -18.14 -16.32 -8.69
CA ASN A 30 -17.58 -17.04 -7.54
C ASN A 30 -16.22 -16.47 -7.05
N ALA A 31 -15.54 -15.67 -7.87
CA ALA A 31 -14.27 -15.05 -7.54
C ALA A 31 -14.33 -14.11 -6.32
N PHE A 32 -15.51 -13.53 -6.02
CA PHE A 32 -15.70 -12.66 -4.85
C PHE A 32 -16.14 -13.40 -3.59
N HIS A 33 -16.67 -14.62 -3.74
CA HIS A 33 -17.11 -15.45 -2.62
C HIS A 33 -16.04 -16.42 -2.10
N THR A 34 -14.84 -16.42 -2.70
CA THR A 34 -13.81 -17.39 -2.36
C THR A 34 -13.20 -17.16 -0.98
N HIS A 35 -13.12 -18.24 -0.27
CA HIS A 35 -12.33 -18.61 0.90
C HIS A 35 -11.84 -17.49 1.82
N GLU A 36 -12.66 -17.15 2.80
CA GLU A 36 -12.38 -16.26 3.95
C GLU A 36 -11.15 -16.67 4.80
N LYS A 37 -10.37 -17.66 4.37
CA LYS A 37 -9.18 -18.13 5.10
C LYS A 37 -7.87 -17.44 4.71
N LYS A 38 -7.83 -16.75 3.56
CA LYS A 38 -6.62 -16.06 3.07
C LYS A 38 -6.74 -14.55 3.28
N ASN A 39 -5.69 -13.96 3.84
CA ASN A 39 -5.61 -12.51 4.03
C ASN A 39 -5.49 -11.75 2.69
N VAL A 40 -4.78 -12.36 1.73
CA VAL A 40 -4.54 -11.80 0.40
C VAL A 40 -4.73 -12.90 -0.64
N GLU A 41 -5.42 -12.58 -1.72
CA GLU A 41 -5.71 -13.49 -2.83
C GLU A 41 -5.61 -12.73 -4.16
N TRP A 42 -4.91 -13.33 -5.15
CA TRP A 42 -4.87 -12.80 -6.52
C TRP A 42 -6.05 -13.33 -7.30
N ILE A 43 -6.79 -12.43 -7.92
CA ILE A 43 -8.01 -12.71 -8.68
C ILE A 43 -7.93 -12.10 -10.06
N ASN A 44 -8.88 -12.42 -10.94
CA ASN A 44 -8.98 -11.90 -12.29
C ASN A 44 -7.67 -12.09 -13.09
N GLY A 45 -7.15 -13.33 -13.13
CA GLY A 45 -5.89 -13.63 -13.84
C GLY A 45 -4.68 -12.87 -13.29
N ASN A 46 -4.62 -12.68 -11.99
CA ASN A 46 -3.61 -11.91 -11.26
C ASN A 46 -3.58 -10.41 -11.56
N LYS A 47 -4.59 -9.88 -12.23
CA LYS A 47 -4.72 -8.43 -12.45
C LYS A 47 -5.10 -7.67 -11.18
N TRP A 48 -5.77 -8.35 -10.24
CA TRP A 48 -6.27 -7.76 -9.01
C TRP A 48 -5.83 -8.54 -7.78
N VAL A 49 -5.72 -7.81 -6.67
CA VAL A 49 -5.44 -8.33 -5.33
C VAL A 49 -6.65 -8.08 -4.45
N LYS A 50 -7.27 -9.15 -3.94
CA LYS A 50 -8.31 -9.11 -2.92
C LYS A 50 -7.68 -9.24 -1.55
N LYS A 51 -7.94 -8.27 -0.68
CA LYS A 51 -7.54 -8.26 0.72
C LYS A 51 -8.77 -8.51 1.60
N HIS A 52 -8.73 -9.56 2.41
CA HIS A 52 -9.67 -9.80 3.49
C HIS A 52 -9.05 -9.35 4.82
N TYR A 53 -9.80 -8.65 5.66
CA TYR A 53 -9.26 -8.05 6.87
C TYR A 53 -9.38 -8.99 8.05
N PHE A 54 -8.25 -9.42 8.61
CA PHE A 54 -8.17 -10.19 9.84
C PHE A 54 -7.64 -9.33 11.00
N ARG A 55 -8.06 -9.64 12.22
CA ARG A 55 -7.46 -9.10 13.43
C ARG A 55 -6.10 -9.76 13.67
N LYS A 56 -5.15 -8.97 14.14
CA LYS A 56 -3.80 -9.43 14.54
C LYS A 56 -3.58 -9.14 16.02
N GLY A 57 -2.62 -9.84 16.63
CA GLY A 57 -2.25 -9.63 18.03
C GLY A 57 -3.28 -10.16 19.01
N MET A 58 -3.41 -9.51 20.17
CA MET A 58 -4.24 -9.95 21.30
C MET A 58 -5.72 -10.20 20.94
N MET A 59 -6.25 -9.50 19.91
CA MET A 59 -7.64 -9.64 19.45
C MET A 59 -7.80 -10.64 18.29
N SER A 60 -6.79 -11.45 17.99
CA SER A 60 -6.83 -12.43 16.87
C SER A 60 -7.91 -13.49 17.04
N PHE A 61 -8.34 -13.79 18.27
CA PHE A 61 -9.44 -14.73 18.56
C PHE A 61 -10.79 -14.28 17.97
N LEU A 62 -10.98 -12.99 17.70
CA LEU A 62 -12.18 -12.48 17.01
C LEU A 62 -12.10 -12.64 15.50
N ASN A 63 -10.99 -13.16 15.00
CA ASN A 63 -10.74 -13.45 13.60
C ASN A 63 -10.96 -12.22 12.68
N ASP A 64 -11.99 -12.24 11.85
CA ASP A 64 -12.36 -11.21 10.87
C ASP A 64 -13.54 -10.33 11.29
N LYS A 65 -14.01 -10.49 12.54
CA LYS A 65 -15.20 -9.82 13.07
C LYS A 65 -14.85 -8.46 13.70
N TYR A 66 -15.51 -7.40 13.22
CA TYR A 66 -15.34 -6.03 13.69
C TYR A 66 -16.68 -5.45 14.11
N LEU A 67 -16.68 -4.55 15.09
CA LEU A 67 -17.91 -3.83 15.49
C LEU A 67 -18.29 -2.84 14.38
N TYR A 68 -19.54 -2.95 13.91
CA TYR A 68 -20.12 -2.07 12.93
C TYR A 68 -20.78 -0.86 13.60
N ARG A 69 -20.37 0.33 13.22
CA ARG A 69 -21.00 1.60 13.60
C ARG A 69 -21.65 2.27 12.39
N ASN A 70 -20.84 2.49 11.37
CA ASN A 70 -21.26 2.99 10.05
C ASN A 70 -20.19 2.61 9.02
N LEU A 71 -20.51 2.75 7.73
CA LEU A 71 -19.63 2.38 6.64
C LEU A 71 -18.27 3.12 6.68
N LYS A 72 -18.28 4.44 6.93
CA LYS A 72 -17.08 5.28 6.93
C LYS A 72 -16.08 4.91 8.02
N ASN A 73 -16.52 4.23 9.06
CA ASN A 73 -15.66 3.75 10.15
C ASN A 73 -15.11 2.33 9.91
N THR A 74 -15.50 1.67 8.82
CA THR A 74 -14.99 0.33 8.49
C THR A 74 -13.58 0.40 7.92
N ARG A 75 -12.79 -0.65 8.17
CA ARG A 75 -11.37 -0.70 7.76
C ARG A 75 -11.21 -0.59 6.26
N SER A 76 -11.97 -1.39 5.50
CA SER A 76 -11.87 -1.38 4.03
C SER A 76 -12.31 -0.07 3.41
N TYR A 77 -13.35 0.60 3.95
CA TYR A 77 -13.77 1.90 3.42
C TYR A 77 -12.72 2.99 3.67
N ARG A 78 -12.15 3.03 4.87
CA ARG A 78 -11.10 4.01 5.21
C ARG A 78 -9.84 3.82 4.37
N GLU A 79 -9.41 2.58 4.18
CA GLU A 79 -8.26 2.28 3.32
C GLU A 79 -8.57 2.62 1.86
N PHE A 80 -9.77 2.25 1.35
CA PHE A 80 -10.22 2.61 0.01
C PHE A 80 -10.20 4.13 -0.20
N GLU A 81 -10.74 4.89 0.74
CA GLU A 81 -10.80 6.36 0.68
C GLU A 81 -9.40 6.98 0.57
N ILE A 82 -8.44 6.51 1.37
CA ILE A 82 -7.05 6.98 1.34
C ILE A 82 -6.37 6.60 0.02
N LEU A 83 -6.49 5.34 -0.41
CA LEU A 83 -5.90 4.87 -1.66
C LEU A 83 -6.46 5.65 -2.86
N ASN A 84 -7.78 5.85 -2.92
CA ASN A 84 -8.43 6.61 -3.98
C ASN A 84 -7.98 8.07 -3.99
N TYR A 85 -7.84 8.67 -2.82
CA TYR A 85 -7.30 10.02 -2.68
C TYR A 85 -5.87 10.12 -3.22
N LEU A 86 -4.97 9.25 -2.77
CA LEU A 86 -3.57 9.22 -3.19
C LEU A 86 -3.43 8.97 -4.70
N TYR A 87 -4.15 7.97 -5.21
CA TYR A 87 -4.15 7.63 -6.63
C TYR A 87 -4.59 8.81 -7.52
N LYS A 88 -5.68 9.50 -7.15
CA LYS A 88 -6.16 10.69 -7.89
C LYS A 88 -5.22 11.89 -7.83
N HIS A 89 -4.30 11.93 -6.87
CA HIS A 89 -3.24 12.95 -6.79
C HIS A 89 -1.94 12.49 -7.44
N GLY A 90 -1.97 11.40 -8.23
CA GLY A 90 -0.79 10.91 -8.96
C GLY A 90 0.26 10.23 -8.08
N PHE A 91 -0.08 9.91 -6.82
CA PHE A 91 0.83 9.19 -5.93
C PHE A 91 0.83 7.70 -6.26
N ASN A 92 2.03 7.09 -6.39
CA ASN A 92 2.15 5.67 -6.71
C ASN A 92 1.74 4.80 -5.52
N THR A 93 0.55 4.28 -5.61
CA THR A 93 -0.03 3.30 -4.68
C THR A 93 -0.93 2.33 -5.44
N CYS A 94 -1.45 1.29 -4.78
CA CYS A 94 -2.42 0.40 -5.40
C CYS A 94 -3.67 1.19 -5.81
N LYS A 95 -4.07 1.13 -7.07
CA LYS A 95 -5.35 1.67 -7.51
C LYS A 95 -6.47 0.86 -6.88
N PRO A 96 -7.33 1.46 -6.04
CA PRO A 96 -8.46 0.74 -5.48
C PRO A 96 -9.54 0.54 -6.55
N ILE A 97 -10.07 -0.68 -6.62
CA ILE A 97 -11.12 -1.06 -7.57
C ILE A 97 -12.47 -1.02 -6.89
N ILE A 98 -12.64 -1.83 -5.86
CA ILE A 98 -13.90 -2.01 -5.16
C ILE A 98 -13.64 -2.46 -3.73
N GLY A 99 -14.47 -2.03 -2.79
CA GLY A 99 -14.48 -2.57 -1.43
C GLY A 99 -15.89 -2.92 -1.00
N TRP A 100 -15.99 -3.80 -0.02
CA TRP A 100 -17.28 -4.11 0.59
C TRP A 100 -17.17 -4.52 2.04
N VAL A 101 -18.29 -4.36 2.73
CA VAL A 101 -18.49 -4.85 4.09
C VAL A 101 -19.77 -5.66 4.14
N THR A 102 -19.71 -6.86 4.71
CA THR A 102 -20.87 -7.67 5.00
C THR A 102 -21.14 -7.62 6.50
N TYR A 103 -22.30 -7.15 6.90
CA TYR A 103 -22.68 -7.01 8.30
C TYR A 103 -23.75 -8.01 8.73
N SER A 104 -23.65 -8.44 10.00
CA SER A 104 -24.63 -9.27 10.66
C SER A 104 -24.80 -8.75 12.08
N GLY A 105 -25.95 -8.13 12.36
CA GLY A 105 -26.19 -7.40 13.61
C GLY A 105 -25.15 -6.29 13.82
N ALA A 106 -24.47 -6.30 14.95
CA ALA A 106 -23.43 -5.31 15.32
C ALA A 106 -22.03 -5.63 14.78
N ILE A 107 -21.88 -6.67 13.95
CA ILE A 107 -20.55 -7.14 13.47
C ILE A 107 -20.48 -6.99 11.96
N TYR A 108 -19.28 -6.66 11.45
CA TYR A 108 -18.99 -6.67 10.02
C TYR A 108 -17.69 -7.43 9.70
N ARG A 109 -17.63 -7.94 8.47
CA ARG A 109 -16.41 -8.39 7.78
C ARG A 109 -16.11 -7.46 6.62
N ALA A 110 -14.85 -7.30 6.28
CA ALA A 110 -14.40 -6.32 5.31
C ALA A 110 -13.48 -6.92 4.24
N ASN A 111 -13.64 -6.42 3.02
CA ASN A 111 -12.81 -6.76 1.88
C ASN A 111 -12.48 -5.52 1.06
N LEU A 112 -11.34 -5.57 0.38
CA LEU A 112 -10.88 -4.54 -0.55
C LEU A 112 -10.19 -5.21 -1.73
N VAL A 113 -10.46 -4.73 -2.93
CA VAL A 113 -9.79 -5.15 -4.16
C VAL A 113 -9.04 -3.97 -4.75
N THR A 114 -7.79 -4.20 -5.10
CA THR A 114 -6.91 -3.23 -5.75
C THR A 114 -6.29 -3.83 -7.01
N GLU A 115 -5.79 -3.00 -7.91
CA GLU A 115 -4.93 -3.46 -9.00
C GLU A 115 -3.63 -4.06 -8.45
N THR A 116 -3.13 -5.10 -9.13
CA THR A 116 -1.83 -5.70 -8.82
C THR A 116 -0.70 -4.77 -9.29
N ILE A 117 0.28 -4.56 -8.41
CA ILE A 117 1.52 -3.86 -8.75
C ILE A 117 2.58 -4.89 -9.10
N GLN A 118 3.15 -4.79 -10.29
CA GLN A 118 4.29 -5.61 -10.74
C GLN A 118 5.58 -5.03 -10.16
N ALA A 119 5.85 -5.33 -8.90
CA ALA A 119 7.01 -4.82 -8.16
C ALA A 119 7.41 -5.77 -7.03
N ARG A 120 8.62 -5.63 -6.53
CA ARG A 120 9.12 -6.36 -5.35
C ARG A 120 9.07 -5.50 -4.11
N THR A 121 8.84 -6.10 -2.94
CA THR A 121 8.98 -5.36 -1.68
C THR A 121 10.43 -4.94 -1.48
N LEU A 122 10.64 -3.79 -0.86
CA LEU A 122 11.99 -3.33 -0.50
C LEU A 122 12.73 -4.38 0.35
N LYS A 123 12.02 -5.05 1.28
CA LYS A 123 12.60 -6.15 2.05
C LYS A 123 13.17 -7.23 1.15
N HIS A 124 12.36 -7.74 0.20
CA HIS A 124 12.81 -8.81 -0.70
C HIS A 124 14.03 -8.38 -1.55
N LEU A 125 14.02 -7.14 -2.04
CA LEU A 125 15.16 -6.58 -2.77
C LEU A 125 16.44 -6.54 -1.91
N LEU A 126 16.32 -6.10 -0.65
CA LEU A 126 17.44 -6.03 0.27
C LEU A 126 17.92 -7.42 0.71
N ASP A 127 17.03 -8.39 0.88
CA ASP A 127 17.38 -9.79 1.16
C ASP A 127 18.23 -10.36 0.00
N LEU A 128 17.82 -10.14 -1.24
CA LEU A 128 18.58 -10.61 -2.42
C LEU A 128 19.96 -9.97 -2.52
N LEU A 129 20.08 -8.67 -2.22
CA LEU A 129 21.38 -8.01 -2.16
C LEU A 129 22.30 -8.58 -1.07
N ALA A 130 21.74 -9.04 0.03
CA ALA A 130 22.47 -9.62 1.16
C ALA A 130 23.03 -11.02 0.85
N THR A 131 22.47 -11.76 -0.13
CA THR A 131 22.92 -13.10 -0.52
C THR A 131 24.26 -13.10 -1.31
N GLY A 132 24.87 -11.94 -1.51
CA GLY A 132 26.14 -11.82 -2.25
C GLY A 132 25.98 -11.76 -3.78
N LEU A 133 24.77 -11.91 -4.30
CA LEU A 133 24.45 -11.57 -5.68
C LEU A 133 24.54 -10.05 -5.80
N GLY A 134 25.67 -9.50 -6.15
CA GLY A 134 25.89 -8.05 -6.28
C GLY A 134 24.91 -7.34 -7.23
N VAL A 135 24.08 -8.13 -7.91
CA VAL A 135 23.10 -7.70 -8.93
C VAL A 135 21.79 -8.46 -8.71
N VAL A 136 20.69 -7.77 -8.60
CA VAL A 136 19.33 -8.35 -8.46
C VAL A 136 18.54 -8.10 -9.73
N PRO A 137 18.04 -9.15 -10.43
CA PRO A 137 17.14 -8.97 -11.57
C PRO A 137 15.83 -8.27 -11.12
N MET A 138 15.45 -7.24 -11.86
CA MET A 138 14.14 -6.58 -11.72
C MET A 138 13.23 -7.14 -12.81
N ASP A 139 12.25 -7.93 -12.45
CA ASP A 139 11.51 -8.90 -13.29
C ASP A 139 10.83 -8.37 -14.56
N THR A 140 10.71 -7.08 -14.74
CA THR A 140 9.87 -6.57 -15.83
C THR A 140 10.62 -6.27 -17.14
N PHE A 141 11.95 -6.09 -17.15
CA PHE A 141 12.65 -5.63 -18.35
C PHE A 141 14.13 -6.00 -18.44
N ASN A 142 14.58 -7.14 -17.93
CA ASN A 142 16.02 -7.48 -17.86
C ASN A 142 16.87 -6.40 -17.15
N SER A 143 16.24 -5.62 -16.29
CA SER A 143 16.92 -4.60 -15.50
C SER A 143 17.53 -5.22 -14.25
N HIS A 144 18.65 -4.68 -13.83
CA HIS A 144 19.36 -5.16 -12.68
C HIS A 144 19.48 -4.01 -11.65
N PHE A 145 19.32 -4.34 -10.38
CA PHE A 145 19.62 -3.44 -9.28
C PHE A 145 20.97 -3.84 -8.68
N VAL A 146 21.88 -2.88 -8.56
CA VAL A 146 23.25 -3.13 -8.06
C VAL A 146 23.42 -2.51 -6.68
N LYS A 147 24.22 -3.16 -5.84
CA LYS A 147 24.42 -2.75 -4.43
C LYS A 147 24.86 -1.28 -4.28
N HIS A 148 25.68 -0.76 -5.18
CA HIS A 148 26.13 0.63 -5.11
C HIS A 148 25.05 1.67 -5.42
N GLU A 149 23.90 1.28 -6.03
CA GLU A 149 22.75 2.16 -6.28
C GLU A 149 21.84 2.30 -5.07
N ARG A 150 22.09 1.55 -4.00
CA ARG A 150 21.25 1.53 -2.81
C ARG A 150 21.04 2.92 -2.17
N PRO A 151 22.05 3.78 -1.99
CA PRO A 151 21.84 5.14 -1.49
C PRO A 151 20.92 5.97 -2.39
N ALA A 152 21.07 5.86 -3.73
CA ALA A 152 20.21 6.55 -4.68
C ALA A 152 18.74 6.08 -4.59
N LEU A 153 18.51 4.77 -4.43
CA LEU A 153 17.17 4.22 -4.18
C LEU A 153 16.59 4.76 -2.88
N PHE A 154 17.35 4.80 -1.80
CA PHE A 154 16.88 5.31 -0.51
C PHE A 154 16.57 6.80 -0.57
N LYS A 155 17.35 7.60 -1.31
CA LYS A 155 17.04 9.00 -1.58
C LYS A 155 15.69 9.16 -2.29
N LYS A 156 15.40 8.35 -3.32
CA LYS A 156 14.08 8.32 -3.98
C LYS A 156 12.96 7.92 -3.02
N ILE A 157 13.18 6.92 -2.16
CA ILE A 157 12.18 6.53 -1.14
C ILE A 157 11.90 7.71 -0.20
N GLY A 158 12.92 8.45 0.22
CA GLY A 158 12.77 9.64 1.06
C GLY A 158 11.89 10.72 0.40
N ILE A 159 12.15 11.03 -0.87
CA ILE A 159 11.32 11.94 -1.68
C ILE A 159 9.86 11.47 -1.68
N TYR A 160 9.61 10.18 -1.94
CA TYR A 160 8.26 9.62 -2.01
C TYR A 160 7.52 9.68 -0.67
N VAL A 161 8.21 9.42 0.44
CA VAL A 161 7.62 9.58 1.78
C VAL A 161 7.29 11.04 2.06
N ALA A 162 8.12 11.99 1.64
CA ALA A 162 7.83 13.41 1.76
C ALA A 162 6.59 13.81 0.93
N GLU A 163 6.45 13.32 -0.29
CA GLU A 163 5.26 13.55 -1.12
C GLU A 163 3.97 13.03 -0.46
N MET A 164 3.99 11.84 0.13
CA MET A 164 2.87 11.32 0.91
C MET A 164 2.51 12.25 2.08
N HIS A 165 3.50 12.76 2.79
CA HIS A 165 3.30 13.68 3.91
C HIS A 165 2.78 15.04 3.44
N LYS A 166 3.20 15.55 2.27
CA LYS A 166 2.64 16.78 1.63
C LYS A 166 1.17 16.60 1.24
N LEU A 167 0.74 15.39 0.93
CA LEU A 167 -0.67 15.03 0.75
C LEU A 167 -1.42 14.84 2.08
N ASN A 168 -0.80 15.19 3.21
CA ASN A 168 -1.36 15.08 4.56
C ASN A 168 -1.77 13.64 4.95
N VAL A 169 -1.09 12.64 4.42
CA VAL A 169 -1.33 11.25 4.76
C VAL A 169 -0.25 10.74 5.71
N PHE A 170 -0.69 10.32 6.90
CA PHE A 170 0.11 9.58 7.86
C PHE A 170 -0.02 8.08 7.60
N HIS A 171 1.08 7.41 7.32
CA HIS A 171 1.09 5.97 7.11
C HIS A 171 1.25 5.23 8.45
N GLY A 172 0.18 4.65 8.94
CA GLY A 172 0.20 4.00 10.27
C GLY A 172 1.12 2.79 10.41
N ASP A 173 1.73 2.30 9.32
CA ASP A 173 2.61 1.11 9.31
C ASP A 173 3.71 1.19 8.23
N LEU A 174 4.40 2.33 8.11
CA LEU A 174 5.49 2.49 7.14
C LEU A 174 6.67 1.59 7.51
N ASN A 175 6.96 0.60 6.66
CA ASN A 175 8.03 -0.38 6.87
C ASN A 175 8.52 -0.97 5.54
N VAL A 176 9.61 -1.74 5.57
CA VAL A 176 10.26 -2.32 4.39
C VAL A 176 9.39 -3.29 3.56
N ASN A 177 8.32 -3.86 4.13
CA ASN A 177 7.39 -4.71 3.38
C ASN A 177 6.31 -3.89 2.67
N ASN A 178 6.05 -2.66 3.11
CA ASN A 178 5.01 -1.78 2.57
C ASN A 178 5.56 -0.75 1.57
N ILE A 179 6.85 -0.84 1.25
CA ILE A 179 7.48 -0.13 0.15
C ILE A 179 7.81 -1.15 -0.93
N MET A 180 7.39 -0.87 -2.17
CA MET A 180 7.69 -1.72 -3.32
C MET A 180 8.49 -0.94 -4.35
N VAL A 181 9.33 -1.67 -5.08
CA VAL A 181 10.23 -1.12 -6.11
C VAL A 181 10.02 -1.90 -7.39
N SER A 182 9.76 -1.20 -8.48
CA SER A 182 9.75 -1.74 -9.84
C SER A 182 10.80 -1.04 -10.68
N GLY A 183 11.28 -1.72 -11.74
CA GLY A 183 12.04 -1.09 -12.81
C GLY A 183 11.08 -0.75 -13.95
N GLU A 184 11.03 0.49 -14.40
CA GLU A 184 10.30 0.90 -15.59
C GLU A 184 11.26 1.49 -16.63
N ARG A 185 11.07 1.20 -17.92
CA ARG A 185 11.82 1.88 -18.98
C ARG A 185 11.23 3.27 -19.18
N ASN A 186 12.09 4.29 -19.11
CA ASN A 186 11.71 5.63 -19.48
C ASN A 186 11.73 5.81 -21.03
N LYS A 187 11.32 6.99 -21.50
CA LYS A 187 11.28 7.35 -22.94
C LYS A 187 12.66 7.21 -23.65
N ASN A 188 13.76 7.19 -22.89
CA ASN A 188 15.11 7.03 -23.40
C ASN A 188 15.64 5.60 -23.21
N GLU A 189 14.77 4.61 -23.04
CA GLU A 189 15.07 3.18 -22.80
C GLU A 189 15.92 2.90 -21.56
N ARG A 190 16.15 3.89 -20.70
CA ARG A 190 16.82 3.69 -19.42
C ARG A 190 15.85 3.13 -18.41
N VAL A 191 16.30 2.14 -17.64
CA VAL A 191 15.49 1.59 -16.56
C VAL A 191 15.54 2.55 -15.38
N GLU A 192 14.35 3.03 -15.00
CA GLU A 192 14.15 3.90 -13.86
C GLU A 192 13.43 3.17 -12.75
N GLN A 193 13.93 3.28 -11.52
CA GLN A 193 13.28 2.68 -10.37
C GLN A 193 12.06 3.52 -10.00
N LYS A 194 10.90 2.87 -9.92
CA LYS A 194 9.65 3.45 -9.46
C LYS A 194 9.30 2.93 -8.08
N ILE A 195 8.96 3.84 -7.20
CA ILE A 195 8.63 3.55 -5.81
C ILE A 195 7.11 3.52 -5.66
N TRP A 196 6.63 2.56 -4.87
CA TRP A 196 5.24 2.40 -4.50
C TRP A 196 5.13 2.27 -2.99
N ILE A 197 4.13 2.90 -2.38
CA ILE A 197 3.79 2.69 -0.97
C ILE A 197 2.40 2.05 -0.91
N ILE A 198 2.27 0.98 -0.14
CA ILE A 198 1.08 0.12 -0.07
C ILE A 198 0.65 -0.12 1.39
N ASP A 199 -0.53 -0.73 1.57
CA ASP A 199 -1.11 -1.12 2.88
C ASP A 199 -1.42 0.07 3.80
N PHE A 200 -2.40 0.87 3.39
CA PHE A 200 -2.87 2.05 4.12
C PHE A 200 -3.94 1.76 5.19
N ASP A 201 -4.12 0.50 5.60
CA ASP A 201 -5.16 0.07 6.55
C ASP A 201 -5.13 0.82 7.89
N LYS A 202 -3.93 1.13 8.41
CA LYS A 202 -3.76 1.89 9.66
C LYS A 202 -3.53 3.39 9.44
N SER A 203 -3.60 3.83 8.22
CA SER A 203 -3.26 5.19 7.81
C SER A 203 -4.39 6.18 8.11
N LYS A 204 -4.03 7.45 8.10
CA LYS A 204 -4.97 8.55 8.35
C LYS A 204 -4.67 9.70 7.39
N LYS A 205 -5.69 10.20 6.72
CA LYS A 205 -5.65 11.50 6.07
C LYS A 205 -5.98 12.55 7.11
N ILE A 206 -5.10 13.52 7.28
CA ILE A 206 -5.24 14.61 8.23
C ILE A 206 -5.83 15.83 7.49
N PRO A 207 -6.82 16.54 8.05
CA PRO A 207 -7.44 17.68 7.38
C PRO A 207 -6.51 18.89 7.24
N PHE A 208 -5.49 18.99 8.07
CA PHE A 208 -4.50 20.06 8.09
C PHE A 208 -3.11 19.52 7.73
N ALA A 209 -2.13 20.41 7.64
CA ALA A 209 -0.74 20.03 7.44
C ALA A 209 -0.29 18.98 8.45
N LEU A 210 0.38 17.94 7.97
CA LEU A 210 0.84 16.86 8.84
C LEU A 210 1.91 17.37 9.81
N GLU A 211 1.63 17.29 11.10
CA GLU A 211 2.55 17.71 12.16
C GLU A 211 3.90 17.01 12.06
N GLU A 212 4.96 17.74 12.43
CA GLU A 212 6.33 17.21 12.41
C GLU A 212 6.47 15.93 13.24
N SER A 213 5.87 15.89 14.42
CA SER A 213 5.87 14.71 15.31
C SER A 213 5.34 13.44 14.60
N LYS A 214 4.31 13.57 13.77
CA LYS A 214 3.77 12.46 12.98
C LYS A 214 4.69 12.08 11.83
N ARG A 215 5.30 13.07 11.17
CA ARG A 215 6.29 12.82 10.10
C ARG A 215 7.49 12.06 10.65
N VAL A 216 8.06 12.53 11.76
CA VAL A 216 9.17 11.86 12.47
C VAL A 216 8.77 10.43 12.87
N SER A 217 7.57 10.23 13.45
CA SER A 217 7.09 8.90 13.82
C SER A 217 7.02 7.92 12.65
N ASN A 218 6.71 8.37 11.42
CA ASN A 218 6.78 7.52 10.22
C ASN A 218 8.23 7.17 9.84
N ILE A 219 9.13 8.14 9.89
CA ILE A 219 10.57 7.95 9.60
C ILE A 219 11.19 6.97 10.59
N ASP A 220 10.95 7.16 11.89
CA ASP A 220 11.42 6.27 12.95
C ASP A 220 10.90 4.84 12.79
N ARG A 221 9.63 4.70 12.35
CA ARG A 221 9.05 3.38 12.09
C ARG A 221 9.74 2.69 10.94
N PHE A 222 10.05 3.41 9.88
CA PHE A 222 10.83 2.89 8.74
C PHE A 222 12.22 2.48 9.18
N GLU A 223 12.93 3.32 9.92
CA GLU A 223 14.27 3.01 10.46
C GLU A 223 14.24 1.75 11.34
N ARG A 224 13.30 1.68 12.30
CA ARG A 224 13.14 0.49 13.15
C ARG A 224 12.88 -0.78 12.32
N SER A 225 12.14 -0.68 11.23
CA SER A 225 11.89 -1.83 10.36
C SER A 225 13.17 -2.30 9.65
N LEU A 226 14.04 -1.38 9.21
CA LEU A 226 15.34 -1.69 8.63
C LEU A 226 16.26 -2.37 9.65
N ARG A 227 16.31 -1.87 10.87
CA ARG A 227 17.10 -2.48 11.96
C ARG A 227 16.58 -3.87 12.33
N LYS A 228 15.27 -4.03 12.46
CA LYS A 228 14.63 -5.32 12.78
C LYS A 228 14.88 -6.39 11.72
N THR A 229 15.02 -6.00 10.46
CA THR A 229 15.29 -6.93 9.36
C THR A 229 16.77 -7.04 9.01
N HIS A 230 17.66 -6.47 9.82
CA HIS A 230 19.13 -6.45 9.61
C HIS A 230 19.58 -5.76 8.31
N HIS A 231 18.74 -4.86 7.79
CA HIS A 231 19.03 -4.10 6.56
C HIS A 231 19.35 -2.63 6.80
N PHE A 232 19.58 -2.23 8.05
CA PHE A 232 20.00 -0.86 8.33
C PHE A 232 21.41 -0.61 7.82
N ASP A 233 21.57 0.45 7.03
CA ASP A 233 22.85 0.96 6.56
C ASP A 233 22.85 2.49 6.69
N HIS A 234 23.85 3.01 7.38
CA HIS A 234 23.90 4.43 7.71
C HIS A 234 23.90 5.32 6.47
N THR A 235 24.76 5.00 5.48
CA THR A 235 24.89 5.78 4.24
C THR A 235 23.57 5.86 3.48
N SER A 236 22.89 4.71 3.33
CA SER A 236 21.58 4.65 2.66
C SER A 236 20.51 5.41 3.44
N PHE A 237 20.51 5.31 4.77
CA PHE A 237 19.52 6.01 5.59
C PHE A 237 19.74 7.52 5.58
N MET A 238 21.00 7.99 5.56
CA MET A 238 21.30 9.42 5.38
C MET A 238 20.84 9.93 4.01
N ALA A 239 21.03 9.14 2.94
CA ALA A 239 20.51 9.49 1.63
C ALA A 239 18.95 9.56 1.62
N PHE A 240 18.28 8.66 2.35
CA PHE A 240 16.82 8.75 2.56
C PHE A 240 16.42 10.07 3.23
N LEU A 241 17.10 10.45 4.31
CA LEU A 241 16.82 11.71 5.03
C LEU A 241 17.08 12.93 4.14
N GLU A 242 18.17 12.92 3.36
CA GLU A 242 18.45 13.97 2.38
C GLU A 242 17.32 14.11 1.35
N GLY A 243 16.90 12.99 0.75
CA GLY A 243 15.78 12.99 -0.20
C GLY A 243 14.48 13.48 0.43
N TYR A 244 14.18 13.05 1.65
CA TYR A 244 13.01 13.52 2.39
C TYR A 244 13.05 15.04 2.64
N GLN A 245 14.18 15.54 3.14
CA GLN A 245 14.34 16.97 3.47
C GLN A 245 14.31 17.85 2.24
N SER A 246 14.87 17.40 1.11
CA SER A 246 14.85 18.15 -0.14
C SER A 246 13.43 18.37 -0.65
N ARG A 247 12.51 17.43 -0.41
CA ARG A 247 11.15 17.46 -0.95
C ARG A 247 10.12 18.06 0.00
N ILE A 248 10.31 17.91 1.33
CA ILE A 248 9.33 18.38 2.31
C ILE A 248 9.36 19.91 2.50
N LYS A 249 10.50 20.57 2.18
CA LYS A 249 10.68 22.03 2.28
C LYS A 249 10.12 22.80 1.10
N ASP A 250 10.02 22.15 -0.09
CA ASP A 250 9.40 22.71 -1.29
C ASP A 250 7.85 22.74 -1.16
#